data_fccbd5a26dc1f3d2dd877fd429b3500a
#
_entry.id   fccbd5a26dc1f3d2dd877fd429b3500a
#
_cell.length_a   1.000
_cell.length_b   1.000
_cell.length_c   1.000
_cell.angle_alpha   90.00
_cell.angle_beta   90.00
_cell.angle_gamma   90.00
#
_symmetry.space_group_name_H-M   'P 1'
#
loop_
_entity.id
_entity.type
_entity.pdbx_description
1 polymer ?
#
loop_
_entity_poly.entity_id
_entity_poly.type
_entity_poly.pdbx_seq_one_letter_code
_entity_poly.pdbx_strand_id
1 'polypeptide(L)'
;PSHDPAYLKARADHAVIQENVSISRASLLPSITAESRNTPRNAQSITVRSPSEEYLTFKRRYSSHSASVTLQQPLFDLRRWNQLKQSKAEAEASRYNLMEASQNLMIRVFEAYIEALYAKDQYQIARSQHDAYAEELKRNQSAYRVGDATRTDVAETQAQLLASEVALEDTNDAMLVAMQNLSQITGTRISDIGTIASIKPGYIDHLPQLKAQDIGHWKTLALNNNRRLLQARKSVAEARIARTKAKSEYAPTVSLVAEHTRNTPRTDETLDHRYRTSSIGVAVSIPLYSGGSTNATVRQVNHEIESRMRNAEAITHDIMTNLEQKHRLLTSGLLRITARQRAVKAAQTALTGNRVAVIVGDRVNIDILDATQRLYSARSALNRAVYDNLKAIVYLKYYAGILAPSDIEDIDKLFEG
;
A
#
# COMPACT_ATOMS: atom_id res chain seq x y z
N PRO A 1 -5.77 -10.40 7.13
CA PRO A 1 -5.51 -9.04 7.61
C PRO A 1 -4.69 -8.98 8.90
N SER A 2 -4.83 -9.99 9.78
CA SER A 2 -4.17 -10.01 11.11
C SER A 2 -2.66 -10.26 11.07
N HIS A 3 -2.11 -10.74 9.98
CA HIS A 3 -0.69 -11.13 9.87
C HIS A 3 0.12 -10.27 8.89
N ASP A 4 -0.53 -9.47 8.04
CA ASP A 4 0.18 -8.66 7.04
C ASP A 4 0.72 -7.36 7.65
N PRO A 5 2.06 -7.17 7.71
CA PRO A 5 2.66 -5.99 8.35
C PRO A 5 2.31 -4.68 7.65
N ALA A 6 2.11 -4.69 6.33
CA ALA A 6 1.80 -3.47 5.57
C ALA A 6 0.37 -2.98 5.87
N TYR A 7 -0.59 -3.90 5.97
CA TYR A 7 -1.95 -3.56 6.39
C TYR A 7 -2.01 -3.11 7.85
N LEU A 8 -1.30 -3.81 8.76
CA LEU A 8 -1.25 -3.43 10.18
C LEU A 8 -0.61 -2.06 10.38
N LYS A 9 0.43 -1.74 9.59
CA LYS A 9 1.03 -0.39 9.56
C LYS A 9 -0.01 0.65 9.14
N ALA A 10 -0.72 0.44 8.02
CA ALA A 10 -1.73 1.38 7.55
C ALA A 10 -2.87 1.60 8.56
N ARG A 11 -3.24 0.55 9.29
CA ARG A 11 -4.22 0.62 10.39
C ARG A 11 -3.71 1.45 11.56
N ALA A 12 -2.44 1.25 11.95
CA ALA A 12 -1.81 2.03 13.02
C ALA A 12 -1.65 3.51 12.60
N ASP A 13 -1.20 3.77 11.37
CA ASP A 13 -1.09 5.13 10.83
C ASP A 13 -2.45 5.86 10.84
N HIS A 14 -3.52 5.17 10.47
CA HIS A 14 -4.88 5.72 10.54
C HIS A 14 -5.29 6.05 11.99
N ALA A 15 -5.00 5.16 12.95
CA ALA A 15 -5.28 5.40 14.37
C ALA A 15 -4.52 6.64 14.90
N VAL A 16 -3.24 6.80 14.55
CA VAL A 16 -2.44 7.99 14.89
C VAL A 16 -3.11 9.26 14.36
N ILE A 17 -3.55 9.25 13.10
CA ILE A 17 -4.20 10.41 12.49
C ILE A 17 -5.57 10.71 13.16
N GLN A 18 -6.30 9.69 13.59
CA GLN A 18 -7.52 9.88 14.37
C GLN A 18 -7.26 10.58 15.71
N GLU A 19 -6.19 10.23 16.41
CA GLU A 19 -5.82 10.91 17.66
C GLU A 19 -5.44 12.37 17.46
N ASN A 20 -4.92 12.76 16.29
CA ASN A 20 -4.67 14.17 15.97
C ASN A 20 -5.96 15.02 16.01
N VAL A 21 -7.13 14.42 15.77
CA VAL A 21 -8.43 15.10 15.92
C VAL A 21 -8.72 15.37 17.40
N SER A 22 -8.44 14.39 18.27
CA SER A 22 -8.59 14.52 19.73
C SER A 22 -7.63 15.59 20.30
N ILE A 23 -6.37 15.57 19.86
CA ILE A 23 -5.35 16.58 20.22
C ILE A 23 -5.78 17.97 19.76
N SER A 24 -6.26 18.10 18.52
CA SER A 24 -6.71 19.38 17.99
C SER A 24 -7.95 19.91 18.71
N ARG A 25 -8.85 18.99 19.14
CA ARG A 25 -10.02 19.35 19.98
C ARG A 25 -9.57 19.81 21.36
N ALA A 26 -8.62 19.10 21.97
CA ALA A 26 -8.07 19.46 23.28
C ALA A 26 -7.47 20.86 23.29
N SER A 27 -6.90 21.34 22.18
CA SER A 27 -6.38 22.70 22.08
C SER A 27 -7.44 23.81 22.21
N LEU A 28 -8.73 23.48 22.08
CA LEU A 28 -9.88 24.38 22.26
C LEU A 28 -10.45 24.33 23.69
N LEU A 29 -10.02 23.37 24.50
CA LEU A 29 -10.48 23.17 25.88
C LEU A 29 -9.58 23.94 26.86
N PRO A 30 -10.03 24.12 28.14
CA PRO A 30 -9.20 24.73 29.17
C PRO A 30 -7.94 23.89 29.41
N SER A 31 -6.82 24.58 29.54
CA SER A 31 -5.57 23.99 30.05
C SER A 31 -5.27 24.54 31.46
N ILE A 32 -4.88 23.65 32.36
CA ILE A 32 -4.48 24.01 33.73
C ILE A 32 -3.03 23.56 33.89
N THR A 33 -2.18 24.52 34.23
CA THR A 33 -0.75 24.28 34.51
C THR A 33 -0.41 24.68 35.92
N ALA A 34 0.34 23.85 36.63
CA ALA A 34 0.94 24.21 37.93
C ALA A 34 2.46 24.32 37.77
N GLU A 35 3.02 25.43 38.20
CA GLU A 35 4.46 25.67 38.15
C GLU A 35 4.96 25.97 39.55
N SER A 36 6.10 25.38 39.93
CA SER A 36 6.82 25.69 41.15
C SER A 36 8.26 26.02 40.80
N ARG A 37 8.70 27.21 41.20
CA ARG A 37 10.06 27.68 40.94
C ARG A 37 10.74 28.04 42.24
N ASN A 38 11.90 27.45 42.51
CA ASN A 38 12.76 27.78 43.60
C ASN A 38 14.05 28.40 43.07
N THR A 39 14.30 29.65 43.40
CA THR A 39 15.50 30.39 42.98
C THR A 39 16.34 30.67 44.23
N PRO A 40 17.39 29.85 44.48
CA PRO A 40 18.16 29.95 45.72
C PRO A 40 19.01 31.20 45.82
N ARG A 41 19.32 31.86 44.69
CA ARG A 41 20.11 33.10 44.65
C ARG A 41 19.55 34.06 43.62
N ASN A 42 18.95 35.15 44.08
CA ASN A 42 18.62 36.32 43.29
C ASN A 42 19.58 37.46 43.71
N ALA A 43 20.04 38.24 42.76
CA ALA A 43 20.76 39.49 43.00
C ALA A 43 19.95 40.62 42.37
N GLN A 44 19.55 41.58 43.16
CA GLN A 44 18.81 42.75 42.72
C GLN A 44 19.59 44.03 43.12
N SER A 45 19.72 44.95 42.18
CA SER A 45 20.22 46.27 42.43
C SER A 45 19.09 47.27 42.26
N ILE A 46 18.77 48.01 43.30
CA ILE A 46 17.71 49.02 43.29
C ILE A 46 18.40 50.39 43.45
N THR A 47 18.24 51.20 42.42
CA THR A 47 18.75 52.62 42.51
C THR A 47 17.54 53.51 42.66
N VAL A 48 17.54 54.29 43.77
CA VAL A 48 16.47 55.24 44.11
C VAL A 48 17.06 56.61 44.09
N ARG A 49 16.36 57.55 43.48
CA ARG A 49 16.74 59.01 43.61
C ARG A 49 16.26 59.54 44.95
N SER A 50 17.18 59.99 45.75
CA SER A 50 16.87 60.63 47.04
C SER A 50 16.22 62.01 46.82
N PRO A 51 15.43 62.55 47.77
CA PRO A 51 14.97 63.95 47.73
C PRO A 51 16.07 65.00 47.61
N SER A 52 17.31 64.67 48.01
CA SER A 52 18.50 65.46 47.83
C SER A 52 19.20 65.36 46.46
N GLU A 53 18.52 64.75 45.45
CA GLU A 53 19.00 64.50 44.09
C GLU A 53 20.18 63.51 43.97
N GLU A 54 20.60 62.82 45.01
CA GLU A 54 21.60 61.77 44.98
C GLU A 54 20.99 60.41 44.63
N TYR A 55 21.74 59.60 43.89
CA TYR A 55 21.32 58.22 43.56
C TYR A 55 21.86 57.27 44.63
N LEU A 56 20.97 56.67 45.40
CA LEU A 56 21.28 55.60 46.34
C LEU A 56 21.04 54.19 45.69
N THR A 57 22.08 53.37 45.67
CA THR A 57 22.01 52.05 45.14
C THR A 57 22.06 51.00 46.24
N PHE A 58 21.00 50.25 46.39
CA PHE A 58 20.88 49.15 47.33
C PHE A 58 21.05 47.79 46.56
N LYS A 59 22.03 47.01 46.98
CA LYS A 59 22.26 45.64 46.45
C LYS A 59 21.65 44.61 47.39
N ARG A 60 20.72 43.83 46.90
CA ARG A 60 20.05 42.77 47.69
C ARG A 60 20.37 41.38 47.10
N ARG A 61 20.62 40.39 47.97
CA ARG A 61 20.71 38.98 47.66
C ARG A 61 19.63 38.29 48.43
N TYR A 62 18.78 37.47 47.72
CA TYR A 62 17.69 36.76 48.36
C TYR A 62 17.37 35.45 47.64
N SER A 63 16.76 34.51 48.34
CA SER A 63 16.13 33.33 47.75
C SER A 63 14.64 33.59 47.54
N SER A 64 14.05 33.01 46.49
CA SER A 64 12.62 33.12 46.29
C SER A 64 12.02 31.75 45.94
N HIS A 65 10.83 31.52 46.45
CA HIS A 65 10.00 30.37 46.07
C HIS A 65 8.66 30.91 45.54
N SER A 66 8.34 30.54 44.32
CA SER A 66 7.05 30.85 43.70
C SER A 66 6.33 29.58 43.33
N ALA A 67 5.04 29.54 43.57
CA ALA A 67 4.14 28.47 43.08
C ALA A 67 2.92 29.14 42.44
N SER A 68 2.59 28.76 41.24
CA SER A 68 1.42 29.27 40.50
C SER A 68 0.58 28.12 39.91
N VAL A 69 -0.72 28.40 39.84
CA VAL A 69 -1.66 27.60 39.06
C VAL A 69 -2.34 28.51 38.06
N THR A 70 -2.18 28.23 36.78
CA THR A 70 -2.74 29.03 35.69
C THR A 70 -3.75 28.19 34.89
N LEU A 71 -4.96 28.72 34.75
CA LEU A 71 -5.98 28.22 33.84
C LEU A 71 -6.04 29.11 32.62
N GLN A 72 -5.92 28.54 31.43
CA GLN A 72 -6.09 29.24 30.15
C GLN A 72 -7.13 28.57 29.32
N GLN A 73 -8.21 29.28 28.93
CA GLN A 73 -9.29 28.82 28.05
C GLN A 73 -9.34 29.73 26.82
N PRO A 74 -9.06 29.17 25.60
CA PRO A 74 -9.34 29.94 24.39
C PRO A 74 -10.84 30.16 24.23
N LEU A 75 -11.26 31.43 24.12
CA LEU A 75 -12.65 31.80 23.86
C LEU A 75 -12.88 32.01 22.35
N PHE A 76 -11.90 32.63 21.70
CA PHE A 76 -11.91 32.81 20.25
C PHE A 76 -10.47 32.65 19.71
N ASP A 77 -10.27 31.63 18.90
CA ASP A 77 -9.00 31.37 18.17
C ASP A 77 -9.36 30.66 16.85
N LEU A 78 -9.42 31.45 15.77
CA LEU A 78 -9.81 30.96 14.46
C LEU A 78 -8.79 29.95 13.89
N ARG A 79 -7.50 30.09 14.25
CA ARG A 79 -6.43 29.16 13.85
C ARG A 79 -6.65 27.78 14.46
N ARG A 80 -6.97 27.70 15.77
CA ARG A 80 -7.24 26.43 16.45
C ARG A 80 -8.51 25.77 15.92
N TRP A 81 -9.57 26.54 15.62
CA TRP A 81 -10.76 26.04 14.97
C TRP A 81 -10.48 25.42 13.59
N ASN A 82 -9.69 26.12 12.77
CA ASN A 82 -9.30 25.60 11.45
C ASN A 82 -8.29 24.45 11.54
N GLN A 83 -7.48 24.39 12.61
CA GLN A 83 -6.64 23.22 12.90
C GLN A 83 -7.52 21.98 13.15
N LEU A 84 -8.57 22.09 13.96
CA LEU A 84 -9.52 20.97 14.19
C LEU A 84 -10.21 20.55 12.88
N LYS A 85 -10.60 21.52 12.03
CA LYS A 85 -11.19 21.20 10.72
C LYS A 85 -10.20 20.48 9.81
N GLN A 86 -8.93 20.93 9.81
CA GLN A 86 -7.85 20.32 9.05
C GLN A 86 -7.60 18.88 9.51
N SER A 87 -7.47 18.63 10.82
CA SER A 87 -7.25 17.28 11.36
C SER A 87 -8.41 16.34 11.06
N LYS A 88 -9.67 16.82 11.04
CA LYS A 88 -10.83 16.02 10.61
C LYS A 88 -10.76 15.66 9.13
N ALA A 89 -10.36 16.58 8.26
CA ALA A 89 -10.20 16.31 6.83
C ALA A 89 -9.04 15.33 6.55
N GLU A 90 -7.95 15.43 7.32
CA GLU A 90 -6.82 14.51 7.28
C GLU A 90 -7.24 13.09 7.72
N ALA A 91 -8.02 12.98 8.81
CA ALA A 91 -8.58 11.71 9.27
C ALA A 91 -9.51 11.08 8.23
N GLU A 92 -10.30 11.89 7.53
CA GLU A 92 -11.13 11.40 6.40
C GLU A 92 -10.27 10.90 5.23
N ALA A 93 -9.22 11.61 4.86
CA ALA A 93 -8.28 11.19 3.82
C ALA A 93 -7.55 9.88 4.22
N SER A 94 -7.11 9.75 5.47
CA SER A 94 -6.45 8.55 5.98
C SER A 94 -7.37 7.31 6.01
N ARG A 95 -8.68 7.50 6.15
CA ARG A 95 -9.67 6.41 6.02
C ARG A 95 -9.63 5.79 4.63
N TYR A 96 -9.52 6.60 3.57
CA TYR A 96 -9.39 6.08 2.21
C TYR A 96 -8.06 5.37 1.99
N ASN A 97 -6.97 5.83 2.64
CA ASN A 97 -5.69 5.12 2.67
C ASN A 97 -5.81 3.72 3.27
N LEU A 98 -6.52 3.59 4.39
CA LEU A 98 -6.75 2.29 5.03
C LEU A 98 -7.61 1.38 4.14
N MET A 99 -8.63 1.92 3.46
CA MET A 99 -9.46 1.17 2.52
C MET A 99 -8.62 0.70 1.31
N GLU A 100 -7.73 1.55 0.79
CA GLU A 100 -6.82 1.17 -0.29
C GLU A 100 -5.83 0.10 0.15
N ALA A 101 -5.25 0.21 1.36
CA ALA A 101 -4.37 -0.81 1.92
C ALA A 101 -5.08 -2.17 2.06
N SER A 102 -6.36 -2.18 2.42
CA SER A 102 -7.19 -3.39 2.46
C SER A 102 -7.37 -4.02 1.07
N GLN A 103 -7.69 -3.21 0.06
CA GLN A 103 -7.81 -3.70 -1.32
C GLN A 103 -6.47 -4.17 -1.89
N ASN A 104 -5.38 -3.49 -1.56
CA ASN A 104 -4.03 -3.88 -1.95
C ASN A 104 -3.63 -5.22 -1.32
N LEU A 105 -3.99 -5.45 -0.06
CA LEU A 105 -3.79 -6.76 0.56
C LEU A 105 -4.54 -7.86 -0.18
N MET A 106 -5.82 -7.63 -0.56
CA MET A 106 -6.59 -8.60 -1.34
C MET A 106 -5.91 -8.92 -2.67
N ILE A 107 -5.40 -7.91 -3.38
CA ILE A 107 -4.65 -8.09 -4.64
C ILE A 107 -3.40 -8.93 -4.40
N ARG A 108 -2.59 -8.61 -3.39
CA ARG A 108 -1.34 -9.33 -3.10
C ARG A 108 -1.59 -10.80 -2.73
N VAL A 109 -2.63 -11.06 -1.93
CA VAL A 109 -3.03 -12.44 -1.60
C VAL A 109 -3.47 -13.18 -2.86
N PHE A 110 -4.31 -12.55 -3.68
CA PHE A 110 -4.77 -13.13 -4.95
C PHE A 110 -3.60 -13.39 -5.91
N GLU A 111 -2.67 -12.44 -6.07
CA GLU A 111 -1.50 -12.63 -6.93
C GLU A 111 -0.61 -13.77 -6.44
N ALA A 112 -0.33 -13.84 -5.15
CA ALA A 112 0.48 -14.90 -4.59
C ALA A 112 -0.19 -16.28 -4.75
N TYR A 113 -1.53 -16.34 -4.60
CA TYR A 113 -2.30 -17.55 -4.82
C TYR A 113 -2.26 -18.00 -6.30
N ILE A 114 -2.54 -17.09 -7.22
CA ILE A 114 -2.49 -17.37 -8.67
C ILE A 114 -1.08 -17.73 -9.13
N GLU A 115 -0.04 -17.12 -8.57
CA GLU A 115 1.34 -17.44 -8.91
C GLU A 115 1.73 -18.84 -8.40
N ALA A 116 1.28 -19.22 -7.20
CA ALA A 116 1.48 -20.57 -6.67
C ALA A 116 0.79 -21.64 -7.53
N LEU A 117 -0.45 -21.38 -7.97
CA LEU A 117 -1.16 -22.25 -8.90
C LEU A 117 -0.46 -22.37 -10.25
N TYR A 118 -0.04 -21.25 -10.82
CA TYR A 118 0.70 -21.21 -12.07
C TYR A 118 2.00 -22.00 -11.98
N ALA A 119 2.78 -21.79 -10.91
CA ALA A 119 4.04 -22.49 -10.69
C ALA A 119 3.83 -24.01 -10.52
N LYS A 120 2.77 -24.42 -9.79
CA LYS A 120 2.36 -25.84 -9.68
C LYS A 120 2.08 -26.47 -11.06
N ASP A 121 1.30 -25.76 -11.89
CA ASP A 121 0.96 -26.24 -13.21
C ASP A 121 2.18 -26.31 -14.14
N GLN A 122 3.12 -25.34 -14.04
CA GLN A 122 4.38 -25.38 -14.79
C GLN A 122 5.23 -26.59 -14.38
N TYR A 123 5.33 -26.88 -13.08
CA TYR A 123 6.00 -28.07 -12.59
C TYR A 123 5.37 -29.37 -13.16
N GLN A 124 4.03 -29.46 -13.19
CA GLN A 124 3.33 -30.63 -13.76
C GLN A 124 3.58 -30.78 -15.27
N ILE A 125 3.64 -29.65 -16.00
CA ILE A 125 3.96 -29.64 -17.43
C ILE A 125 5.41 -30.10 -17.65
N ALA A 126 6.38 -29.57 -16.89
CA ALA A 126 7.78 -29.96 -16.97
C ALA A 126 7.98 -31.43 -16.61
N ARG A 127 7.31 -31.94 -15.57
CA ARG A 127 7.33 -33.34 -15.20
C ARG A 127 6.82 -34.23 -16.31
N SER A 128 5.67 -33.86 -16.92
CA SER A 128 5.09 -34.60 -18.04
C SER A 128 6.03 -34.59 -19.28
N GLN A 129 6.77 -33.51 -19.50
CA GLN A 129 7.77 -33.44 -20.58
C GLN A 129 8.97 -34.35 -20.30
N HIS A 130 9.49 -34.29 -19.06
CA HIS A 130 10.57 -35.20 -18.64
C HIS A 130 10.21 -36.65 -18.78
N ASP A 131 9.00 -37.05 -18.31
CA ASP A 131 8.52 -38.43 -18.43
C ASP A 131 8.38 -38.85 -19.89
N ALA A 132 7.95 -37.93 -20.77
CA ALA A 132 7.86 -38.19 -22.21
C ALA A 132 9.22 -38.43 -22.86
N TYR A 133 10.26 -37.66 -22.49
CA TYR A 133 11.61 -37.89 -22.98
C TYR A 133 12.25 -39.16 -22.39
N ALA A 134 12.00 -39.48 -21.13
CA ALA A 134 12.45 -40.72 -20.51
C ALA A 134 11.88 -41.96 -21.22
N GLU A 135 10.58 -41.90 -21.59
CA GLU A 135 9.93 -42.97 -22.34
C GLU A 135 10.48 -43.10 -23.77
N GLU A 136 10.77 -41.98 -24.45
CA GLU A 136 11.35 -41.94 -25.77
C GLU A 136 12.79 -42.48 -25.76
N LEU A 137 13.60 -42.14 -24.75
CA LEU A 137 14.94 -42.70 -24.59
C LEU A 137 14.92 -44.21 -24.43
N LYS A 138 14.00 -44.76 -23.63
CA LYS A 138 13.80 -46.19 -23.44
C LYS A 138 13.45 -46.89 -24.75
N ARG A 139 12.59 -46.26 -25.57
CA ARG A 139 12.24 -46.76 -26.90
C ARG A 139 13.47 -46.78 -27.84
N ASN A 140 14.21 -45.66 -27.94
CA ASN A 140 15.34 -45.52 -28.80
C ASN A 140 16.49 -46.45 -28.39
N GLN A 141 16.71 -46.69 -27.11
CA GLN A 141 17.67 -47.66 -26.62
C GLN A 141 17.27 -49.10 -27.00
N SER A 142 15.96 -49.40 -27.01
CA SER A 142 15.47 -50.74 -27.42
C SER A 142 15.58 -50.94 -28.93
N ALA A 143 15.24 -49.92 -29.72
CA ALA A 143 15.37 -49.95 -31.19
C ALA A 143 16.87 -50.03 -31.61
N TYR A 144 17.77 -49.34 -30.95
CA TYR A 144 19.22 -49.42 -31.19
C TYR A 144 19.73 -50.84 -30.98
N ARG A 145 19.27 -51.56 -29.96
CA ARG A 145 19.69 -52.94 -29.70
C ARG A 145 19.33 -53.92 -30.80
N VAL A 146 18.23 -53.64 -31.53
CA VAL A 146 17.76 -54.51 -32.67
C VAL A 146 18.20 -53.96 -34.03
N GLY A 147 18.89 -52.78 -34.06
CA GLY A 147 19.41 -52.20 -35.29
C GLY A 147 18.47 -51.21 -35.99
N ASP A 148 17.31 -50.91 -35.40
CA ASP A 148 16.27 -50.01 -35.95
C ASP A 148 16.45 -48.53 -35.59
N ALA A 149 17.47 -48.18 -34.76
CA ALA A 149 17.81 -46.80 -34.42
C ALA A 149 19.35 -46.60 -34.42
N THR A 150 19.79 -45.37 -34.53
CA THR A 150 21.22 -45.03 -34.55
C THR A 150 21.73 -44.64 -33.12
N ARG A 151 23.05 -44.71 -32.95
CA ARG A 151 23.70 -44.17 -31.72
C ARG A 151 23.39 -42.68 -31.51
N THR A 152 23.25 -41.95 -32.62
CA THR A 152 22.91 -40.51 -32.62
C THR A 152 21.53 -40.28 -32.05
N ASP A 153 20.51 -41.07 -32.44
CA ASP A 153 19.15 -40.95 -31.90
C ASP A 153 19.09 -41.14 -30.39
N VAL A 154 19.87 -42.09 -29.86
CA VAL A 154 19.97 -42.32 -28.41
C VAL A 154 20.63 -41.13 -27.74
N ALA A 155 21.74 -40.61 -28.31
CA ALA A 155 22.50 -39.49 -27.73
C ALA A 155 21.67 -38.18 -27.73
N GLU A 156 20.95 -37.88 -28.82
CA GLU A 156 20.06 -36.72 -28.92
C GLU A 156 18.93 -36.79 -27.91
N THR A 157 18.24 -37.96 -27.79
CA THR A 157 17.16 -38.15 -26.83
C THR A 157 17.67 -38.04 -25.38
N GLN A 158 18.88 -38.57 -25.10
CA GLN A 158 19.52 -38.45 -23.80
C GLN A 158 19.84 -36.98 -23.47
N ALA A 159 20.31 -36.18 -24.44
CA ALA A 159 20.56 -34.75 -24.25
C ALA A 159 19.25 -33.98 -23.93
N GLN A 160 18.14 -34.31 -24.61
CA GLN A 160 16.84 -33.71 -24.32
C GLN A 160 16.28 -34.12 -22.94
N LEU A 161 16.50 -35.39 -22.54
CA LEU A 161 16.12 -35.83 -21.20
C LEU A 161 16.88 -35.05 -20.12
N LEU A 162 18.22 -34.93 -20.22
CA LEU A 162 19.01 -34.17 -19.27
C LEU A 162 18.62 -32.68 -19.22
N ALA A 163 18.33 -32.08 -20.39
CA ALA A 163 17.82 -30.71 -20.43
C ALA A 163 16.47 -30.56 -19.73
N SER A 164 15.57 -31.56 -19.89
CA SER A 164 14.28 -31.56 -19.23
C SER A 164 14.35 -31.82 -17.72
N GLU A 165 15.36 -32.54 -17.26
CA GLU A 165 15.65 -32.75 -15.83
C GLU A 165 16.00 -31.42 -15.14
N VAL A 166 16.87 -30.62 -15.77
CA VAL A 166 17.20 -29.26 -15.28
C VAL A 166 15.95 -28.38 -15.26
N ALA A 167 15.15 -28.38 -16.33
CA ALA A 167 13.91 -27.60 -16.39
C ALA A 167 12.88 -28.04 -15.33
N LEU A 168 12.85 -29.31 -14.97
CA LEU A 168 11.99 -29.83 -13.91
C LEU A 168 12.42 -29.29 -12.54
N GLU A 169 13.71 -29.29 -12.23
CA GLU A 169 14.22 -28.72 -10.98
C GLU A 169 13.99 -27.21 -10.92
N ASP A 170 14.24 -26.45 -11.99
CA ASP A 170 13.96 -25.01 -12.04
C ASP A 170 12.47 -24.69 -11.76
N THR A 171 11.57 -25.49 -12.31
CA THR A 171 10.12 -25.31 -12.07
C THR A 171 9.70 -25.74 -10.67
N ASN A 172 10.35 -26.75 -10.09
CA ASN A 172 10.16 -27.17 -8.71
C ASN A 172 10.57 -26.05 -7.74
N ASP A 173 11.73 -25.47 -7.94
CA ASP A 173 12.23 -24.35 -7.12
C ASP A 173 11.30 -23.13 -7.22
N ALA A 174 10.88 -22.77 -8.43
CA ALA A 174 9.94 -21.68 -8.65
C ALA A 174 8.61 -21.91 -7.92
N MET A 175 8.12 -23.15 -7.90
CA MET A 175 6.91 -23.53 -7.18
C MET A 175 7.09 -23.41 -5.67
N LEU A 176 8.21 -23.90 -5.11
CA LEU A 176 8.48 -23.79 -3.66
C LEU A 176 8.57 -22.33 -3.22
N VAL A 177 9.21 -21.47 -4.02
CA VAL A 177 9.30 -20.02 -3.76
C VAL A 177 7.91 -19.38 -3.79
N ALA A 178 7.06 -19.72 -4.76
CA ALA A 178 5.70 -19.19 -4.86
C ALA A 178 4.84 -19.62 -3.67
N MET A 179 4.93 -20.87 -3.22
CA MET A 179 4.27 -21.38 -2.02
C MET A 179 4.75 -20.68 -0.74
N GLN A 180 6.05 -20.43 -0.62
CA GLN A 180 6.62 -19.69 0.51
C GLN A 180 6.09 -18.25 0.56
N ASN A 181 6.03 -17.57 -0.59
CA ASN A 181 5.46 -16.22 -0.69
C ASN A 181 3.99 -16.18 -0.27
N LEU A 182 3.19 -17.14 -0.73
CA LEU A 182 1.79 -17.27 -0.33
C LEU A 182 1.67 -17.52 1.18
N SER A 183 2.47 -18.43 1.74
CA SER A 183 2.51 -18.72 3.17
C SER A 183 2.87 -17.48 3.99
N GLN A 184 3.82 -16.66 3.54
CA GLN A 184 4.25 -15.44 4.21
C GLN A 184 3.13 -14.38 4.25
N ILE A 185 2.40 -14.19 3.15
CA ILE A 185 1.33 -13.18 3.08
C ILE A 185 0.10 -13.63 3.88
N THR A 186 -0.24 -14.91 3.84
CA THR A 186 -1.43 -15.46 4.53
C THR A 186 -1.18 -15.72 6.02
N GLY A 187 0.08 -15.92 6.42
CA GLY A 187 0.46 -16.36 7.76
C GLY A 187 0.13 -17.83 8.02
N THR A 188 -0.28 -18.58 6.98
CA THR A 188 -0.60 -20.00 7.05
C THR A 188 0.51 -20.80 6.38
N ARG A 189 1.09 -21.77 7.09
CA ARG A 189 2.13 -22.62 6.49
C ARG A 189 1.50 -23.57 5.48
N ILE A 190 1.82 -23.40 4.21
CA ILE A 190 1.43 -24.28 3.15
C ILE A 190 2.60 -25.25 2.94
N SER A 191 2.46 -26.48 3.43
CA SER A 191 3.54 -27.48 3.43
C SER A 191 3.39 -28.51 2.31
N ASP A 192 2.22 -28.61 1.69
CA ASP A 192 1.93 -29.60 0.66
C ASP A 192 1.26 -28.94 -0.54
N ILE A 193 1.79 -29.27 -1.73
CA ILE A 193 1.26 -28.85 -3.04
C ILE A 193 -0.15 -29.40 -3.30
N GLY A 194 -0.47 -30.53 -2.69
CA GLY A 194 -1.79 -31.16 -2.80
C GLY A 194 -2.91 -30.31 -2.17
N THR A 195 -2.56 -29.42 -1.23
CA THR A 195 -3.52 -28.50 -0.58
C THR A 195 -3.92 -27.31 -1.47
N ILE A 196 -3.17 -27.04 -2.56
CA ILE A 196 -3.50 -26.00 -3.51
C ILE A 196 -4.40 -26.59 -4.60
N ALA A 197 -5.57 -25.99 -4.77
CA ALA A 197 -6.55 -26.38 -5.79
C ALA A 197 -5.95 -26.41 -7.20
N SER A 198 -6.53 -27.18 -8.10
CA SER A 198 -6.18 -27.20 -9.54
C SER A 198 -7.32 -26.60 -10.34
N ILE A 199 -7.02 -26.02 -11.51
CA ILE A 199 -8.07 -25.51 -12.41
C ILE A 199 -8.92 -26.68 -12.92
N LYS A 200 -10.24 -26.55 -12.79
CA LYS A 200 -11.20 -27.57 -13.28
C LYS A 200 -11.07 -27.81 -14.78
N PRO A 201 -11.16 -29.04 -15.25
CA PRO A 201 -11.30 -29.31 -16.69
C PRO A 201 -12.51 -28.55 -17.28
N GLY A 202 -12.32 -27.90 -18.43
CA GLY A 202 -13.40 -27.11 -19.05
C GLY A 202 -13.60 -25.71 -18.49
N TYR A 203 -12.75 -25.27 -17.54
CA TYR A 203 -12.81 -23.94 -16.90
C TYR A 203 -12.90 -22.77 -17.88
N ILE A 204 -12.41 -22.95 -19.13
CA ILE A 204 -12.40 -21.88 -20.14
C ILE A 204 -13.82 -21.47 -20.52
N ASP A 205 -14.77 -22.42 -20.53
CA ASP A 205 -16.17 -22.15 -20.81
C ASP A 205 -16.88 -21.44 -19.64
N HIS A 206 -16.29 -21.53 -18.46
CA HIS A 206 -16.77 -20.91 -17.21
C HIS A 206 -15.97 -19.67 -16.78
N LEU A 207 -14.97 -19.26 -17.57
CA LEU A 207 -14.26 -17.99 -17.28
C LEU A 207 -15.29 -16.86 -17.17
N PRO A 208 -15.21 -16.02 -16.13
CA PRO A 208 -16.13 -14.91 -15.97
C PRO A 208 -16.13 -14.06 -17.23
N GLN A 209 -17.13 -14.23 -18.06
CA GLN A 209 -17.39 -13.34 -19.17
C GLN A 209 -17.91 -12.03 -18.55
N LEU A 210 -16.99 -11.18 -18.09
CA LEU A 210 -17.34 -9.80 -17.94
C LEU A 210 -17.74 -9.36 -19.33
N LYS A 211 -19.09 -9.30 -19.58
CA LYS A 211 -19.65 -8.71 -20.80
C LYS A 211 -18.81 -7.49 -21.05
N ALA A 212 -18.27 -7.36 -22.25
CA ALA A 212 -17.39 -6.26 -22.62
C ALA A 212 -18.18 -4.95 -22.44
N GLN A 213 -18.33 -4.52 -21.18
CA GLN A 213 -18.86 -3.22 -20.86
C GLN A 213 -17.92 -2.23 -21.49
N ASP A 214 -18.48 -1.23 -22.15
CA ASP A 214 -17.70 -0.17 -22.78
C ASP A 214 -16.69 0.39 -21.78
N ILE A 215 -15.48 0.63 -22.24
CA ILE A 215 -14.39 1.23 -21.44
C ILE A 215 -14.84 2.52 -20.74
N GLY A 216 -15.79 3.27 -21.33
CA GLY A 216 -16.39 4.46 -20.74
C GLY A 216 -17.10 4.18 -19.41
N HIS A 217 -17.81 3.05 -19.32
CA HIS A 217 -18.43 2.63 -18.05
C HIS A 217 -17.37 2.37 -16.97
N TRP A 218 -16.31 1.64 -17.30
CA TRP A 218 -15.21 1.36 -16.36
C TRP A 218 -14.47 2.62 -15.91
N LYS A 219 -14.23 3.57 -16.83
CA LYS A 219 -13.65 4.88 -16.51
C LYS A 219 -14.52 5.66 -15.53
N THR A 220 -15.83 5.67 -15.73
CA THR A 220 -16.78 6.35 -14.83
C THR A 220 -16.77 5.72 -13.44
N LEU A 221 -16.76 4.39 -13.35
CA LEU A 221 -16.64 3.69 -12.07
C LEU A 221 -15.33 4.05 -11.36
N ALA A 222 -14.20 4.04 -12.07
CA ALA A 222 -12.89 4.37 -11.51
C ALA A 222 -12.85 5.80 -10.95
N LEU A 223 -13.37 6.78 -11.69
CA LEU A 223 -13.41 8.19 -11.26
C LEU A 223 -14.22 8.41 -9.98
N ASN A 224 -15.25 7.57 -9.75
CA ASN A 224 -16.16 7.72 -8.61
C ASN A 224 -15.77 6.83 -7.41
N ASN A 225 -15.14 5.69 -7.64
CA ASN A 225 -14.97 4.68 -6.60
C ASN A 225 -13.51 4.35 -6.27
N ASN A 226 -12.54 4.70 -7.13
CA ASN A 226 -11.15 4.34 -6.88
C ASN A 226 -10.62 5.01 -5.60
N ARG A 227 -10.18 4.19 -4.64
CA ARG A 227 -9.82 4.64 -3.28
C ARG A 227 -8.61 5.57 -3.27
N ARG A 228 -7.61 5.28 -4.10
CA ARG A 228 -6.40 6.12 -4.25
C ARG A 228 -6.74 7.50 -4.80
N LEU A 229 -7.67 7.58 -5.78
CA LEU A 229 -8.12 8.86 -6.34
C LEU A 229 -8.98 9.64 -5.33
N LEU A 230 -9.86 8.95 -4.62
CA LEU A 230 -10.68 9.59 -3.56
C LEU A 230 -9.80 10.15 -2.44
N GLN A 231 -8.78 9.41 -2.01
CA GLN A 231 -7.79 9.87 -1.03
C GLN A 231 -7.07 11.14 -1.54
N ALA A 232 -6.58 11.14 -2.78
CA ALA A 232 -5.89 12.30 -3.35
C ALA A 232 -6.80 13.55 -3.40
N ARG A 233 -8.08 13.39 -3.78
CA ARG A 233 -9.07 14.48 -3.76
C ARG A 233 -9.33 15.01 -2.33
N LYS A 234 -9.40 14.13 -1.33
CA LYS A 234 -9.54 14.52 0.08
C LYS A 234 -8.29 15.25 0.59
N SER A 235 -7.11 14.84 0.15
CA SER A 235 -5.85 15.52 0.46
C SER A 235 -5.81 16.95 -0.12
N VAL A 236 -6.36 17.17 -1.32
CA VAL A 236 -6.52 18.54 -1.87
C VAL A 236 -7.51 19.36 -1.03
N ALA A 237 -8.61 18.75 -0.59
CA ALA A 237 -9.59 19.45 0.25
C ALA A 237 -8.99 19.84 1.63
N GLU A 238 -8.20 18.95 2.22
CA GLU A 238 -7.44 19.22 3.46
C GLU A 238 -6.48 20.41 3.28
N ALA A 239 -5.69 20.46 2.19
CA ALA A 239 -4.78 21.57 1.91
C ALA A 239 -5.52 22.92 1.74
N ARG A 240 -6.74 22.92 1.19
CA ARG A 240 -7.57 24.13 1.14
C ARG A 240 -7.99 24.62 2.54
N ILE A 241 -8.24 23.68 3.47
CA ILE A 241 -8.51 24.04 4.89
C ILE A 241 -7.22 24.56 5.54
N ALA A 242 -6.06 23.95 5.26
CA ALA A 242 -4.76 24.43 5.73
C ALA A 242 -4.49 25.89 5.29
N ARG A 243 -4.88 26.27 4.06
CA ARG A 243 -4.83 27.67 3.62
C ARG A 243 -5.72 28.59 4.48
N THR A 244 -6.93 28.14 4.81
CA THR A 244 -7.83 28.91 5.68
C THR A 244 -7.24 29.05 7.08
N LYS A 245 -6.60 28.00 7.62
CA LYS A 245 -5.87 28.06 8.88
C LYS A 245 -4.71 29.08 8.82
N ALA A 246 -3.90 29.04 7.75
CA ALA A 246 -2.80 30.00 7.58
C ALA A 246 -3.32 31.45 7.53
N LYS A 247 -4.42 31.71 6.83
CA LYS A 247 -5.07 33.04 6.83
C LYS A 247 -5.62 33.45 8.19
N SER A 248 -5.96 32.49 9.05
CA SER A 248 -6.47 32.78 10.40
C SER A 248 -5.41 33.36 11.34
N GLU A 249 -4.15 33.33 10.96
CA GLU A 249 -3.07 34.00 11.71
C GLU A 249 -3.18 35.53 11.71
N TYR A 250 -3.96 36.12 10.82
CA TYR A 250 -4.31 37.53 10.85
C TYR A 250 -5.41 37.89 11.85
N ALA A 251 -6.16 36.89 12.33
CA ALA A 251 -7.30 37.13 13.21
C ALA A 251 -6.84 37.38 14.65
N PRO A 252 -7.60 38.19 15.42
CA PRO A 252 -7.38 38.31 16.85
C PRO A 252 -7.63 36.98 17.55
N THR A 253 -6.98 36.79 18.70
CA THR A 253 -7.25 35.71 19.64
C THR A 253 -7.76 36.27 20.95
N VAL A 254 -8.74 35.57 21.57
CA VAL A 254 -9.32 35.93 22.86
C VAL A 254 -9.20 34.72 23.77
N SER A 255 -8.66 34.90 24.95
CA SER A 255 -8.55 33.86 25.97
C SER A 255 -8.98 34.37 27.36
N LEU A 256 -9.63 33.49 28.10
CA LEU A 256 -9.83 33.65 29.53
C LEU A 256 -8.58 33.12 30.23
N VAL A 257 -8.03 33.90 31.13
CA VAL A 257 -6.86 33.54 31.96
C VAL A 257 -7.25 33.74 33.44
N ALA A 258 -7.07 32.68 34.23
CA ALA A 258 -7.19 32.75 35.67
C ALA A 258 -5.88 32.25 36.29
N GLU A 259 -5.33 33.00 37.22
CA GLU A 259 -4.05 32.68 37.84
C GLU A 259 -4.15 32.81 39.34
N HIS A 260 -3.57 31.83 40.04
CA HIS A 260 -3.32 31.92 41.49
C HIS A 260 -1.83 31.73 41.73
N THR A 261 -1.17 32.76 42.26
CA THR A 261 0.27 32.74 42.52
C THR A 261 0.54 32.95 44.00
N ARG A 262 1.44 32.13 44.54
CA ARG A 262 2.02 32.30 45.87
C ARG A 262 3.51 32.56 45.71
N ASN A 263 3.97 33.72 46.20
CA ASN A 263 5.38 34.08 46.17
C ASN A 263 5.89 34.35 47.61
N THR A 264 7.04 33.77 47.91
CA THR A 264 7.69 33.89 49.20
C THR A 264 9.16 34.29 48.97
N PRO A 265 9.46 35.58 48.81
CA PRO A 265 10.84 36.05 48.79
C PRO A 265 11.39 35.98 50.22
N ARG A 266 12.60 35.44 50.39
CA ARG A 266 13.36 35.47 51.64
C ARG A 266 14.52 36.43 51.46
N THR A 267 14.53 37.52 52.24
CA THR A 267 15.61 38.51 52.26
C THR A 267 16.21 38.58 53.66
N ASP A 268 17.52 38.72 53.72
CA ASP A 268 18.25 38.77 55.01
C ASP A 268 17.98 40.04 55.84
N GLU A 269 17.29 41.03 55.27
CA GLU A 269 17.18 42.39 55.86
C GLU A 269 15.75 42.91 56.12
N THR A 270 14.71 42.16 55.81
CA THR A 270 13.29 42.57 55.98
C THR A 270 12.37 41.43 56.36
N LEU A 271 11.23 41.76 57.00
CA LEU A 271 10.14 40.90 57.35
C LEU A 271 9.76 39.94 56.17
N ASP A 272 9.62 38.64 56.46
CA ASP A 272 9.15 37.65 55.52
C ASP A 272 7.79 38.08 54.91
N HIS A 273 7.82 38.57 53.68
CA HIS A 273 6.58 38.90 52.96
C HIS A 273 6.12 37.72 52.15
N ARG A 274 4.87 37.30 52.37
CA ARG A 274 4.19 36.26 51.59
C ARG A 274 3.09 36.89 50.76
N TYR A 275 3.23 36.80 49.44
CA TYR A 275 2.20 37.33 48.54
C TYR A 275 1.36 36.17 48.02
N ARG A 276 0.03 36.33 48.07
CA ARG A 276 -0.93 35.45 47.40
C ARG A 276 -1.76 36.37 46.52
N THR A 277 -1.70 36.11 45.22
CA THR A 277 -2.44 36.85 44.22
C THR A 277 -3.34 35.92 43.47
N SER A 278 -4.61 36.26 43.35
CA SER A 278 -5.57 35.58 42.46
C SER A 278 -6.08 36.62 41.47
N SER A 279 -6.03 36.26 40.20
CA SER A 279 -6.52 37.11 39.10
C SER A 279 -7.35 36.30 38.15
N ILE A 280 -8.37 36.89 37.55
CA ILE A 280 -9.12 36.40 36.44
C ILE A 280 -9.33 37.54 35.45
N GLY A 281 -9.11 37.26 34.17
CA GLY A 281 -9.20 38.28 33.15
C GLY A 281 -9.36 37.70 31.75
N VAL A 282 -9.69 38.57 30.82
CA VAL A 282 -9.74 38.24 29.40
C VAL A 282 -8.57 38.90 28.70
N ALA A 283 -7.76 38.09 28.02
CA ALA A 283 -6.65 38.55 27.20
C ALA A 283 -7.06 38.56 25.73
N VAL A 284 -6.87 39.71 25.07
CA VAL A 284 -7.08 39.87 23.62
C VAL A 284 -5.72 40.17 23.00
N SER A 285 -5.35 39.36 21.98
CA SER A 285 -4.10 39.57 21.23
C SER A 285 -4.42 39.75 19.75
N ILE A 286 -3.93 40.84 19.16
CA ILE A 286 -4.13 41.19 17.76
C ILE A 286 -2.74 41.31 17.10
N PRO A 287 -2.37 40.40 16.16
CA PRO A 287 -1.09 40.52 15.46
C PRO A 287 -1.16 41.63 14.41
N LEU A 288 -0.47 42.76 14.66
CA LEU A 288 -0.46 43.91 13.74
C LEU A 288 0.56 43.70 12.59
N TYR A 289 1.70 43.12 12.90
CA TYR A 289 2.77 42.84 11.93
C TYR A 289 3.61 41.65 12.39
N SER A 290 3.82 40.69 11.51
CA SER A 290 4.57 39.47 11.79
C SER A 290 5.82 39.32 10.91
N GLY A 291 6.42 40.42 10.46
CA GLY A 291 7.62 40.36 9.59
C GLY A 291 7.39 39.72 8.21
N GLY A 292 6.14 39.66 7.77
CA GLY A 292 5.78 39.01 6.49
C GLY A 292 5.64 37.47 6.54
N SER A 293 5.83 36.84 7.71
CA SER A 293 5.77 35.39 7.88
C SER A 293 4.41 34.81 7.47
N THR A 294 3.31 35.42 7.91
CA THR A 294 1.94 34.96 7.56
C THR A 294 1.68 35.01 6.05
N ASN A 295 2.14 36.07 5.38
CA ASN A 295 2.06 36.17 3.92
C ASN A 295 2.85 35.05 3.22
N ALA A 296 4.06 34.76 3.73
CA ALA A 296 4.90 33.68 3.21
C ALA A 296 4.26 32.30 3.42
N THR A 297 3.70 32.04 4.62
CA THR A 297 2.98 30.80 4.93
C THR A 297 1.77 30.62 4.02
N VAL A 298 0.98 31.67 3.76
CA VAL A 298 -0.16 31.60 2.83
C VAL A 298 0.30 31.27 1.39
N ARG A 299 1.42 31.88 0.91
CA ARG A 299 1.99 31.52 -0.39
C ARG A 299 2.47 30.07 -0.43
N GLN A 300 3.18 29.62 0.59
CA GLN A 300 3.65 28.24 0.73
C GLN A 300 2.48 27.24 0.61
N VAL A 301 1.41 27.44 1.36
CA VAL A 301 0.23 26.57 1.33
C VAL A 301 -0.49 26.63 -0.02
N ASN A 302 -0.48 27.77 -0.74
CA ASN A 302 -1.01 27.83 -2.10
C ASN A 302 -0.22 26.93 -3.07
N HIS A 303 1.11 26.94 -2.98
CA HIS A 303 1.95 26.03 -3.78
C HIS A 303 1.75 24.56 -3.38
N GLU A 304 1.51 24.28 -2.10
CA GLU A 304 1.16 22.93 -1.64
C GLU A 304 -0.17 22.46 -2.22
N ILE A 305 -1.21 23.32 -2.28
CA ILE A 305 -2.49 22.98 -2.94
C ILE A 305 -2.25 22.65 -4.41
N GLU A 306 -1.44 23.46 -5.12
CA GLU A 306 -1.12 23.18 -6.52
C GLU A 306 -0.40 21.84 -6.67
N SER A 307 0.61 21.57 -5.84
CA SER A 307 1.34 20.29 -5.82
C SER A 307 0.39 19.11 -5.62
N ARG A 308 -0.52 19.19 -4.65
CA ARG A 308 -1.50 18.12 -4.39
C ARG A 308 -2.51 17.96 -5.53
N MET A 309 -2.90 19.05 -6.20
CA MET A 309 -3.76 18.98 -7.40
C MET A 309 -3.06 18.26 -8.54
N ARG A 310 -1.78 18.60 -8.84
CA ARG A 310 -1.00 17.92 -9.87
C ARG A 310 -0.78 16.43 -9.54
N ASN A 311 -0.56 16.10 -8.26
CA ASN A 311 -0.50 14.71 -7.82
C ASN A 311 -1.82 13.95 -8.06
N ALA A 312 -2.97 14.58 -7.79
CA ALA A 312 -4.28 13.96 -8.06
C ALA A 312 -4.52 13.76 -9.57
N GLU A 313 -4.06 14.69 -10.41
CA GLU A 313 -4.08 14.54 -11.88
C GLU A 313 -3.18 13.36 -12.33
N ALA A 314 -1.94 13.27 -11.80
CA ALA A 314 -1.02 12.18 -12.10
C ALA A 314 -1.60 10.81 -11.70
N ILE A 315 -2.19 10.72 -10.51
CA ILE A 315 -2.89 9.51 -10.06
C ILE A 315 -4.06 9.17 -10.98
N THR A 316 -4.81 10.17 -11.45
CA THR A 316 -5.91 9.94 -12.38
C THR A 316 -5.41 9.36 -13.71
N HIS A 317 -4.34 9.91 -14.28
CA HIS A 317 -3.72 9.39 -15.50
C HIS A 317 -3.20 7.96 -15.32
N ASP A 318 -2.51 7.68 -14.22
CA ASP A 318 -2.01 6.35 -13.88
C ASP A 318 -3.15 5.32 -13.82
N ILE A 319 -4.24 5.64 -13.10
CA ILE A 319 -5.42 4.77 -12.99
C ILE A 319 -6.06 4.54 -14.35
N MET A 320 -6.24 5.59 -15.17
CA MET A 320 -6.86 5.47 -16.49
C MET A 320 -6.02 4.61 -17.44
N THR A 321 -4.70 4.80 -17.46
CA THR A 321 -3.78 4.02 -18.28
C THR A 321 -3.80 2.55 -17.91
N ASN A 322 -3.72 2.25 -16.61
CA ASN A 322 -3.76 0.87 -16.11
C ASN A 322 -5.13 0.22 -16.38
N LEU A 323 -6.22 0.95 -16.18
CA LEU A 323 -7.57 0.47 -16.46
C LEU A 323 -7.74 0.09 -17.94
N GLU A 324 -7.30 0.96 -18.85
CA GLU A 324 -7.33 0.68 -20.29
C GLU A 324 -6.47 -0.51 -20.67
N GLN A 325 -5.29 -0.64 -20.07
CA GLN A 325 -4.41 -1.79 -20.31
C GLN A 325 -5.08 -3.09 -19.86
N LYS A 326 -5.67 -3.12 -18.66
CA LYS A 326 -6.33 -4.33 -18.14
C LYS A 326 -7.60 -4.65 -18.91
N HIS A 327 -8.38 -3.64 -19.33
CA HIS A 327 -9.53 -3.83 -20.20
C HIS A 327 -9.14 -4.43 -21.57
N ARG A 328 -8.06 -3.94 -22.19
CA ARG A 328 -7.54 -4.53 -23.45
C ARG A 328 -7.06 -5.97 -23.25
N LEU A 329 -6.37 -6.25 -22.13
CA LEU A 329 -5.95 -7.63 -21.82
C LEU A 329 -7.16 -8.57 -21.65
N LEU A 330 -8.21 -8.10 -21.02
CA LEU A 330 -9.44 -8.86 -20.82
C LEU A 330 -10.16 -9.11 -22.17
N THR A 331 -10.39 -8.07 -22.97
CA THR A 331 -11.14 -8.17 -24.23
C THR A 331 -10.41 -9.03 -25.28
N SER A 332 -9.07 -8.99 -25.34
CA SER A 332 -8.26 -9.86 -26.21
C SER A 332 -7.92 -11.20 -25.59
N GLY A 333 -8.13 -11.39 -24.30
CA GLY A 333 -7.70 -12.57 -23.55
C GLY A 333 -8.38 -13.84 -23.98
N LEU A 334 -9.71 -13.83 -24.13
CA LEU A 334 -10.48 -14.99 -24.59
C LEU A 334 -10.07 -15.44 -25.99
N LEU A 335 -9.84 -14.49 -26.91
CA LEU A 335 -9.33 -14.81 -28.25
C LEU A 335 -7.95 -15.47 -28.20
N ARG A 336 -7.06 -14.94 -27.35
CA ARG A 336 -5.72 -15.51 -27.15
C ARG A 336 -5.81 -16.92 -26.57
N ILE A 337 -6.64 -17.16 -25.56
CA ILE A 337 -6.83 -18.46 -24.93
C ILE A 337 -7.35 -19.47 -25.99
N THR A 338 -8.38 -19.11 -26.76
CA THR A 338 -8.92 -19.95 -27.82
C THR A 338 -7.86 -20.28 -28.89
N ALA A 339 -7.06 -19.31 -29.31
CA ALA A 339 -5.98 -19.53 -30.25
C ALA A 339 -4.90 -20.49 -29.70
N ARG A 340 -4.52 -20.31 -28.41
CA ARG A 340 -3.56 -21.18 -27.73
C ARG A 340 -4.08 -22.60 -27.53
N GLN A 341 -5.37 -22.78 -27.24
CA GLN A 341 -6.01 -24.11 -27.21
C GLN A 341 -5.88 -24.84 -28.54
N ARG A 342 -6.20 -24.14 -29.65
CA ARG A 342 -6.05 -24.70 -31.00
C ARG A 342 -4.60 -25.07 -31.30
N ALA A 343 -3.63 -24.24 -30.86
CA ALA A 343 -2.21 -24.51 -31.00
C ALA A 343 -1.78 -25.76 -30.23
N VAL A 344 -2.25 -25.96 -28.99
CA VAL A 344 -2.01 -27.19 -28.22
C VAL A 344 -2.57 -28.43 -28.95
N LYS A 345 -3.82 -28.34 -29.45
CA LYS A 345 -4.42 -29.44 -30.20
C LYS A 345 -3.66 -29.77 -31.48
N ALA A 346 -3.22 -28.76 -32.22
CA ALA A 346 -2.41 -28.94 -33.44
C ALA A 346 -1.02 -29.56 -33.11
N ALA A 347 -0.36 -29.07 -32.05
CA ALA A 347 0.92 -29.64 -31.60
C ALA A 347 0.78 -31.10 -31.14
N GLN A 348 -0.31 -31.44 -30.44
CA GLN A 348 -0.60 -32.82 -30.04
C GLN A 348 -0.83 -33.73 -31.26
N THR A 349 -1.58 -33.27 -32.27
CA THR A 349 -1.81 -34.02 -33.51
C THR A 349 -0.48 -34.20 -34.28
N ALA A 350 0.35 -33.15 -34.35
CA ALA A 350 1.66 -33.23 -35.00
C ALA A 350 2.60 -34.24 -34.30
N LEU A 351 2.65 -34.23 -32.95
CA LEU A 351 3.43 -35.22 -32.22
C LEU A 351 2.96 -36.65 -32.49
N THR A 352 1.65 -36.88 -32.49
CA THR A 352 1.08 -38.20 -32.78
C THR A 352 1.42 -38.62 -34.23
N GLY A 353 1.28 -37.71 -35.20
CA GLY A 353 1.64 -37.95 -36.60
C GLY A 353 3.11 -38.27 -36.81
N ASN A 354 3.99 -37.49 -36.18
CA ASN A 354 5.45 -37.73 -36.27
C ASN A 354 5.86 -39.08 -35.69
N ARG A 355 5.23 -39.52 -34.59
CA ARG A 355 5.47 -40.84 -34.02
C ARG A 355 5.10 -41.97 -35.00
N VAL A 356 4.00 -41.85 -35.71
CA VAL A 356 3.60 -42.81 -36.73
C VAL A 356 4.55 -42.75 -37.93
N ALA A 357 4.90 -41.56 -38.40
CA ALA A 357 5.78 -41.38 -39.56
C ALA A 357 7.21 -41.91 -39.32
N VAL A 358 7.72 -41.82 -38.11
CA VAL A 358 9.03 -42.43 -37.75
C VAL A 358 8.95 -43.96 -37.80
N ILE A 359 7.85 -44.55 -37.33
CA ILE A 359 7.67 -46.00 -37.36
C ILE A 359 7.65 -46.53 -38.81
N VAL A 360 7.11 -45.79 -39.78
CA VAL A 360 7.08 -46.19 -41.21
C VAL A 360 8.29 -45.72 -42.01
N GLY A 361 9.24 -45.04 -41.37
CA GLY A 361 10.50 -44.60 -41.97
C GLY A 361 10.46 -43.28 -42.76
N ASP A 362 9.32 -42.55 -42.70
CA ASP A 362 9.12 -41.27 -43.39
C ASP A 362 9.74 -40.07 -42.67
N ARG A 363 10.05 -40.22 -41.38
CA ARG A 363 10.66 -39.18 -40.54
C ARG A 363 11.73 -39.73 -39.61
N VAL A 364 12.46 -38.84 -38.99
CA VAL A 364 13.57 -39.16 -38.08
C VAL A 364 13.24 -38.84 -36.63
N ASN A 365 13.98 -39.41 -35.69
CA ASN A 365 13.75 -39.26 -34.24
C ASN A 365 13.68 -37.79 -33.78
N ILE A 366 14.55 -36.93 -34.36
CA ILE A 366 14.55 -35.49 -34.00
C ILE A 366 13.22 -34.80 -34.23
N ASP A 367 12.40 -35.27 -35.22
CA ASP A 367 11.05 -34.73 -35.45
C ASP A 367 10.10 -35.01 -34.29
N ILE A 368 10.26 -36.15 -33.61
CA ILE A 368 9.49 -36.51 -32.41
C ILE A 368 9.92 -35.60 -31.25
N LEU A 369 11.25 -35.43 -31.07
CA LEU A 369 11.79 -34.58 -29.97
C LEU A 369 11.35 -33.13 -30.13
N ASP A 370 11.43 -32.57 -31.33
CA ASP A 370 10.96 -31.23 -31.67
C ASP A 370 9.45 -31.05 -31.47
N ALA A 371 8.66 -32.04 -31.92
CA ALA A 371 7.19 -32.00 -31.72
C ALA A 371 6.81 -32.08 -30.24
N THR A 372 7.55 -32.88 -29.46
CA THR A 372 7.40 -32.94 -28.00
C THR A 372 7.68 -31.58 -27.36
N GLN A 373 8.81 -30.95 -27.69
CA GLN A 373 9.13 -29.64 -27.20
C GLN A 373 8.06 -28.58 -27.55
N ARG A 374 7.56 -28.59 -28.81
CA ARG A 374 6.52 -27.68 -29.27
C ARG A 374 5.21 -27.87 -28.51
N LEU A 375 4.82 -29.13 -28.22
CA LEU A 375 3.62 -29.42 -27.45
C LEU A 375 3.67 -28.87 -26.05
N TYR A 376 4.76 -29.11 -25.30
CA TYR A 376 4.89 -28.66 -23.94
C TYR A 376 5.07 -27.13 -23.85
N SER A 377 5.76 -26.51 -24.79
CA SER A 377 5.80 -25.05 -24.94
C SER A 377 4.41 -24.46 -25.23
N ALA A 378 3.60 -25.09 -26.06
CA ALA A 378 2.22 -24.65 -26.32
C ALA A 378 1.32 -24.78 -25.09
N ARG A 379 1.46 -25.85 -24.31
CA ARG A 379 0.75 -26.04 -23.03
C ARG A 379 1.12 -24.96 -22.01
N SER A 380 2.41 -24.70 -21.83
CA SER A 380 2.88 -23.62 -20.95
C SER A 380 2.34 -22.25 -21.37
N ALA A 381 2.36 -21.96 -22.69
CA ALA A 381 1.83 -20.70 -23.22
C ALA A 381 0.30 -20.56 -23.05
N LEU A 382 -0.47 -21.66 -23.16
CA LEU A 382 -1.90 -21.67 -22.87
C LEU A 382 -2.15 -21.39 -21.39
N ASN A 383 -1.46 -22.09 -20.52
CA ASN A 383 -1.57 -21.93 -19.08
C ASN A 383 -1.31 -20.47 -18.67
N ARG A 384 -0.21 -19.87 -19.13
CA ARG A 384 0.10 -18.45 -18.91
C ARG A 384 -1.02 -17.53 -19.35
N ALA A 385 -1.58 -17.73 -20.54
CA ALA A 385 -2.64 -16.87 -21.07
C ALA A 385 -3.92 -16.90 -20.21
N VAL A 386 -4.22 -18.04 -19.59
CA VAL A 386 -5.36 -18.20 -18.68
C VAL A 386 -5.14 -17.42 -17.40
N TYR A 387 -4.01 -17.63 -16.72
CA TYR A 387 -3.70 -16.92 -15.49
C TYR A 387 -3.58 -15.40 -15.68
N ASP A 388 -3.02 -14.96 -16.81
CA ASP A 388 -2.97 -13.54 -17.17
C ASP A 388 -4.37 -12.94 -17.36
N ASN A 389 -5.31 -13.71 -17.91
CA ASN A 389 -6.70 -13.27 -18.05
C ASN A 389 -7.41 -13.16 -16.69
N LEU A 390 -7.23 -14.14 -15.79
CA LEU A 390 -7.76 -14.09 -14.43
C LEU A 390 -7.21 -12.89 -13.65
N LYS A 391 -5.90 -12.66 -13.73
CA LYS A 391 -5.29 -11.47 -13.13
C LYS A 391 -5.89 -10.17 -13.71
N ALA A 392 -6.13 -10.11 -15.03
CA ALA A 392 -6.70 -8.93 -15.68
C ALA A 392 -8.10 -8.59 -15.17
N ILE A 393 -8.95 -9.60 -14.89
CA ILE A 393 -10.30 -9.42 -14.32
C ILE A 393 -10.24 -8.73 -12.96
N VAL A 394 -9.42 -9.26 -12.06
CA VAL A 394 -9.30 -8.74 -10.69
C VAL A 394 -8.71 -7.33 -10.69
N TYR A 395 -7.66 -7.10 -11.48
CA TYR A 395 -7.07 -5.77 -11.61
C TYR A 395 -8.01 -4.73 -12.22
N LEU A 396 -8.84 -5.13 -13.19
CA LEU A 396 -9.83 -4.22 -13.77
C LEU A 396 -10.82 -3.73 -12.70
N LYS A 397 -11.33 -4.65 -11.86
CA LYS A 397 -12.22 -4.32 -10.72
C LYS A 397 -11.51 -3.49 -9.66
N TYR A 398 -10.23 -3.77 -9.39
CA TYR A 398 -9.41 -3.00 -8.47
C TYR A 398 -9.24 -1.55 -8.93
N TYR A 399 -8.82 -1.32 -10.19
CA TYR A 399 -8.67 0.03 -10.73
C TYR A 399 -10.00 0.76 -10.84
N ALA A 400 -11.10 0.04 -11.09
CA ALA A 400 -12.45 0.59 -11.04
C ALA A 400 -12.91 0.92 -9.61
N GLY A 401 -12.21 0.46 -8.57
CA GLY A 401 -12.54 0.70 -7.17
C GLY A 401 -13.72 -0.10 -6.63
N ILE A 402 -14.10 -1.18 -7.33
CA ILE A 402 -15.28 -2.02 -6.98
C ILE A 402 -14.88 -3.45 -6.57
N LEU A 403 -13.59 -3.73 -6.43
CA LEU A 403 -13.14 -5.05 -6.00
C LEU A 403 -13.66 -5.38 -4.61
N ALA A 404 -14.37 -6.50 -4.49
CA ALA A 404 -14.94 -7.04 -3.27
C ALA A 404 -14.43 -8.47 -2.99
N PRO A 405 -14.47 -8.97 -1.74
CA PRO A 405 -14.09 -10.35 -1.43
C PRO A 405 -14.86 -11.40 -2.23
N SER A 406 -16.14 -11.17 -2.51
CA SER A 406 -16.99 -12.03 -3.35
C SER A 406 -16.42 -12.23 -4.76
N ASP A 407 -15.69 -11.25 -5.30
CA ASP A 407 -15.09 -11.39 -6.63
C ASP A 407 -13.95 -12.41 -6.65
N ILE A 408 -13.26 -12.57 -5.53
CA ILE A 408 -12.21 -13.59 -5.36
C ILE A 408 -12.85 -14.96 -5.15
N GLU A 409 -13.94 -15.04 -4.37
CA GLU A 409 -14.71 -16.27 -4.17
C GLU A 409 -15.31 -16.80 -5.47
N ASP A 410 -15.77 -15.91 -6.38
CA ASP A 410 -16.28 -16.30 -7.68
C ASP A 410 -15.19 -16.90 -8.59
N ILE A 411 -13.96 -16.41 -8.46
CA ILE A 411 -12.81 -16.99 -9.16
C ILE A 411 -12.41 -18.32 -8.52
N ASP A 412 -12.49 -18.44 -7.20
CA ASP A 412 -12.18 -19.68 -6.48
C ASP A 412 -13.07 -20.86 -6.92
N LYS A 413 -14.31 -20.60 -7.31
CA LYS A 413 -15.22 -21.62 -7.88
C LYS A 413 -14.73 -22.27 -9.18
N LEU A 414 -13.75 -21.64 -9.86
CA LEU A 414 -13.11 -22.19 -11.07
C LEU A 414 -12.08 -23.25 -10.74
N PHE A 415 -11.69 -23.38 -9.48
CA PHE A 415 -10.72 -24.35 -9.01
C PHE A 415 -11.42 -25.54 -8.33
N GLU A 416 -10.75 -26.68 -8.33
CA GLU A 416 -11.17 -27.86 -7.58
C GLU A 416 -10.63 -27.73 -6.16
N GLY A 417 -11.52 -27.62 -5.20
CA GLY A 417 -11.20 -27.67 -3.78
C GLY A 417 -11.04 -29.09 -3.30
#